data_9132dcf89eb514f5e77ee0b25ac70fb1
#
_entry.id   9132dcf89eb514f5e77ee0b25ac70fb1
#
_cell.length_a   1.000
_cell.length_b   1.000
_cell.length_c   1.000
_cell.angle_alpha   90.00
_cell.angle_beta   90.00
_cell.angle_gamma   90.00
#
_symmetry.space_group_name_H-M   'P 1'
#
loop_
_entity.id
_entity.type
_entity.pdbx_description
1 polymer ?
#
loop_
_entity_poly.entity_id
_entity_poly.type
_entity_poly.pdbx_seq_one_letter_code
_entity_poly.pdbx_strand_id
1 'polypeptide(L)'
;KEVPANGMLMFHGKKVEITFDEYIQLDDVQNNVLLSPPQQKTPEVKAIGKTISVVFQEELQDSTTYTINFGAAICDYNEKTPLEGYVFAFSTGDHIDSLAISGHVYDAATLNPMPAVLVGIHRNMEDSALSTLPFARVTRTDLEGKFTIHNIQPGRYRLYALNDISRDYLYQPGEALAFYDSIIMPTFEVEMHTDTIWYDTLGVDEMTGDTLFTRLVDSTYVHAVTHFYPDSLLLWYFEEDKQRHYFQGVHRDEQHAFSLIFSAPQDSLPVIRALRPSEVDSTMSDSAWVNFVDYSILQSSKYNDTITYWLTDSLAIGMDSIYMQMQYMVTDSLYNMIPQTDTILAVYRRPRMSDKAREAYERKRKERKLELKTNGSSSFDIFDTIRVRSAFPLDSVDDMLFHLSHKVDTAFKPVPFKIQKSDTLAMTLYVIAQLKPEESYRLKIDSAACKDIYGVCNDSLQQNIKLK
;
A
#
# COMPACT_ATOMS: atom_id res chain seq x y z
N LYS A 1 -36.55 -9.64 29.37
CA LYS A 1 -37.84 -9.19 28.74
C LYS A 1 -37.50 -8.14 27.70
N GLU A 2 -38.02 -8.30 26.52
CA GLU A 2 -37.77 -7.40 25.38
C GLU A 2 -39.06 -6.68 24.99
N VAL A 3 -38.96 -5.37 24.69
CA VAL A 3 -40.09 -4.54 24.24
C VAL A 3 -39.60 -3.63 23.11
N PRO A 4 -39.95 -3.89 21.85
CA PRO A 4 -40.75 -5.04 21.40
C PRO A 4 -40.06 -6.38 21.63
N ALA A 5 -40.72 -7.50 21.37
CA ALA A 5 -40.08 -8.81 21.37
C ALA A 5 -39.08 -8.92 20.21
N ASN A 6 -38.01 -9.66 20.40
CA ASN A 6 -37.06 -9.98 19.33
C ASN A 6 -37.79 -10.70 18.19
N GLY A 7 -37.55 -10.30 16.95
CA GLY A 7 -38.30 -10.81 15.81
C GLY A 7 -39.65 -10.13 15.53
N MET A 8 -39.98 -9.01 16.19
CA MET A 8 -41.24 -8.29 15.95
C MET A 8 -41.34 -7.79 14.51
N LEU A 9 -42.50 -7.97 13.93
CA LEU A 9 -42.92 -7.44 12.62
C LEU A 9 -43.73 -6.16 12.77
N MET A 10 -43.81 -5.36 11.70
CA MET A 10 -44.60 -4.12 11.66
C MET A 10 -44.26 -3.16 12.80
N PHE A 11 -42.97 -3.06 13.10
CA PHE A 11 -42.49 -2.16 14.16
C PHE A 11 -42.47 -0.71 13.66
N HIS A 12 -43.22 0.18 14.37
CA HIS A 12 -43.27 1.62 14.09
C HIS A 12 -42.85 2.47 15.31
N GLY A 13 -42.20 1.83 16.29
CA GLY A 13 -41.73 2.50 17.50
C GLY A 13 -40.42 3.24 17.26
N LYS A 14 -40.14 4.19 18.17
CA LYS A 14 -38.86 4.93 18.19
C LYS A 14 -37.85 4.38 19.19
N LYS A 15 -38.21 3.32 19.92
CA LYS A 15 -37.44 2.83 21.07
C LYS A 15 -37.53 1.31 21.17
N VAL A 16 -36.40 0.70 21.50
CA VAL A 16 -36.31 -0.71 21.91
C VAL A 16 -35.80 -0.77 23.34
N GLU A 17 -36.41 -1.62 24.19
CA GLU A 17 -36.00 -1.87 25.57
C GLU A 17 -35.72 -3.37 25.77
N ILE A 18 -34.56 -3.69 26.32
CA ILE A 18 -34.12 -5.04 26.60
C ILE A 18 -33.79 -5.14 28.09
N THR A 19 -34.53 -5.95 28.84
CA THR A 19 -34.36 -6.13 30.28
C THR A 19 -33.76 -7.49 30.58
N PHE A 20 -32.66 -7.49 31.28
CA PHE A 20 -31.91 -8.66 31.75
C PHE A 20 -32.35 -9.06 33.17
N ASP A 21 -31.90 -10.20 33.61
CA ASP A 21 -32.12 -10.71 34.98
C ASP A 21 -31.11 -10.17 35.99
N GLU A 22 -29.97 -9.64 35.50
CA GLU A 22 -28.91 -9.01 36.31
C GLU A 22 -28.71 -7.55 35.98
N TYR A 23 -27.97 -6.84 36.88
CA TYR A 23 -27.55 -5.47 36.63
C TYR A 23 -26.45 -5.45 35.55
N ILE A 24 -26.63 -4.54 34.61
CA ILE A 24 -25.73 -4.44 33.45
C ILE A 24 -25.10 -3.06 33.37
N GLN A 25 -23.95 -3.02 32.74
CA GLN A 25 -23.30 -1.81 32.24
C GLN A 25 -22.98 -1.94 30.75
N LEU A 26 -22.81 -0.80 30.11
CA LEU A 26 -22.38 -0.76 28.70
C LEU A 26 -20.92 -0.33 28.64
N ASP A 27 -20.13 -1.07 27.86
CA ASP A 27 -18.74 -0.78 27.58
C ASP A 27 -18.55 -0.44 26.11
N ASP A 28 -17.86 0.66 25.84
CA ASP A 28 -17.53 1.17 24.51
C ASP A 28 -18.65 1.04 23.46
N VAL A 29 -19.80 1.62 23.78
CA VAL A 29 -21.03 1.58 22.96
C VAL A 29 -20.74 2.01 21.51
N GLN A 30 -19.85 3.01 21.34
CA GLN A 30 -19.58 3.58 20.02
C GLN A 30 -18.87 2.63 19.08
N ASN A 31 -18.07 1.71 19.60
CA ASN A 31 -17.34 0.75 18.78
C ASN A 31 -18.01 -0.62 18.74
N ASN A 32 -18.75 -0.99 19.79
CA ASN A 32 -19.34 -2.31 19.92
C ASN A 32 -20.79 -2.40 19.44
N VAL A 33 -21.59 -1.32 19.56
CA VAL A 33 -23.00 -1.37 19.15
C VAL A 33 -23.15 -0.91 17.72
N LEU A 34 -23.70 -1.78 16.88
CA LEU A 34 -23.88 -1.52 15.46
C LEU A 34 -25.34 -1.74 15.04
N LEU A 35 -25.93 -0.74 14.39
CA LEU A 35 -27.24 -0.83 13.77
C LEU A 35 -27.08 -1.14 12.26
N SER A 36 -27.83 -2.11 11.77
CA SER A 36 -27.84 -2.53 10.36
C SER A 36 -29.28 -2.63 9.82
N PRO A 37 -29.66 -1.90 8.74
CA PRO A 37 -28.86 -0.92 7.98
C PRO A 37 -28.36 0.25 8.84
N PRO A 38 -27.19 0.82 8.50
CA PRO A 38 -26.68 1.96 9.23
C PRO A 38 -27.54 3.22 9.04
N GLN A 39 -27.57 4.08 10.05
CA GLN A 39 -28.21 5.39 10.02
C GLN A 39 -27.14 6.48 10.11
N GLN A 40 -27.39 7.66 9.53
CA GLN A 40 -26.46 8.79 9.63
C GLN A 40 -26.34 9.29 11.08
N LYS A 41 -27.46 9.30 11.81
CA LYS A 41 -27.45 9.61 13.24
C LYS A 41 -27.47 8.33 14.05
N THR A 42 -26.40 8.07 14.75
CA THR A 42 -26.26 6.91 15.64
C THR A 42 -27.38 6.88 16.67
N PRO A 43 -28.05 5.73 16.89
CA PRO A 43 -29.06 5.61 17.95
C PRO A 43 -28.45 5.83 19.31
N GLU A 44 -29.23 6.44 20.22
CA GLU A 44 -28.81 6.63 21.58
C GLU A 44 -29.04 5.33 22.37
N VAL A 45 -27.95 4.78 22.93
CA VAL A 45 -27.95 3.51 23.67
C VAL A 45 -27.56 3.80 25.14
N LYS A 46 -28.43 3.43 26.06
CA LYS A 46 -28.23 3.64 27.52
C LYS A 46 -28.58 2.41 28.33
N ALA A 47 -27.79 2.13 29.36
CA ALA A 47 -28.14 1.14 30.38
C ALA A 47 -28.69 1.84 31.62
N ILE A 48 -29.82 1.38 32.11
CA ILE A 48 -30.45 1.87 33.35
C ILE A 48 -30.83 0.67 34.20
N GLY A 49 -30.00 0.39 35.22
CA GLY A 49 -30.20 -0.78 36.09
C GLY A 49 -30.03 -2.09 35.36
N LYS A 50 -31.13 -2.77 35.08
CA LYS A 50 -31.16 -4.05 34.36
C LYS A 50 -31.64 -3.91 32.91
N THR A 51 -31.83 -2.70 32.41
CA THR A 51 -32.47 -2.47 31.10
C THR A 51 -31.58 -1.65 30.20
N ILE A 52 -31.38 -2.12 28.97
CA ILE A 52 -30.85 -1.35 27.85
C ILE A 52 -31.99 -0.66 27.13
N SER A 53 -31.80 0.60 26.84
CA SER A 53 -32.71 1.41 26.02
C SER A 53 -31.98 1.89 24.78
N VAL A 54 -32.51 1.56 23.60
CA VAL A 54 -32.03 2.03 22.29
C VAL A 54 -33.08 2.97 21.72
N VAL A 55 -32.72 4.23 21.49
CA VAL A 55 -33.60 5.27 20.95
C VAL A 55 -33.10 5.68 19.56
N PHE A 56 -33.91 5.45 18.52
CA PHE A 56 -33.59 5.82 17.15
C PHE A 56 -33.72 7.34 16.98
N GLN A 57 -32.70 7.96 16.40
CA GLN A 57 -32.64 9.40 16.17
C GLN A 57 -33.20 9.83 14.81
N GLU A 58 -33.43 8.83 13.92
CA GLU A 58 -33.99 9.00 12.58
C GLU A 58 -35.23 8.10 12.43
N GLU A 59 -36.05 8.44 11.45
CA GLU A 59 -37.16 7.58 11.08
C GLU A 59 -36.65 6.29 10.45
N LEU A 60 -37.27 5.17 10.81
CA LEU A 60 -36.93 3.87 10.27
C LEU A 60 -37.50 3.76 8.84
N GLN A 61 -36.73 3.15 7.95
CA GLN A 61 -37.19 2.87 6.58
C GLN A 61 -38.31 1.83 6.58
N ASP A 62 -39.28 2.00 5.72
CA ASP A 62 -40.37 1.04 5.58
C ASP A 62 -39.89 -0.29 5.00
N SER A 63 -40.62 -1.37 5.33
CA SER A 63 -40.38 -2.73 4.81
C SER A 63 -38.92 -3.18 4.92
N THR A 64 -38.30 -2.85 6.05
CA THR A 64 -36.88 -3.05 6.29
C THR A 64 -36.63 -3.84 7.58
N THR A 65 -35.82 -4.88 7.48
CA THR A 65 -35.33 -5.61 8.67
C THR A 65 -34.17 -4.84 9.29
N TYR A 66 -34.26 -4.52 10.56
CA TYR A 66 -33.22 -3.88 11.36
C TYR A 66 -32.59 -4.90 12.30
N THR A 67 -31.28 -4.81 12.44
CA THR A 67 -30.49 -5.64 13.35
C THR A 67 -29.64 -4.74 14.21
N ILE A 68 -29.71 -4.89 15.53
CA ILE A 68 -28.83 -4.25 16.49
C ILE A 68 -27.88 -5.32 17.02
N ASN A 69 -26.63 -5.21 16.66
CA ASN A 69 -25.57 -6.07 17.18
C ASN A 69 -24.87 -5.32 18.34
N PHE A 70 -24.86 -5.91 19.51
CA PHE A 70 -24.25 -5.31 20.69
C PHE A 70 -22.77 -5.70 20.86
N GLY A 71 -22.24 -6.63 20.02
CA GLY A 71 -20.85 -7.08 20.14
C GLY A 71 -20.52 -7.53 21.56
N ALA A 72 -19.53 -6.89 22.17
CA ALA A 72 -19.12 -7.09 23.56
C ALA A 72 -19.55 -5.93 24.48
N ALA A 73 -20.47 -5.04 24.04
CA ALA A 73 -20.86 -3.85 24.78
C ALA A 73 -21.61 -4.14 26.08
N ILE A 74 -22.37 -5.24 26.15
CA ILE A 74 -23.19 -5.58 27.32
C ILE A 74 -22.32 -6.35 28.28
N CYS A 75 -22.06 -5.77 29.44
CA CYS A 75 -21.28 -6.42 30.50
C CYS A 75 -22.08 -6.53 31.79
N ASP A 76 -21.84 -7.60 32.57
CA ASP A 76 -22.30 -7.65 33.97
C ASP A 76 -21.73 -6.48 34.77
N TYR A 77 -22.53 -5.92 35.64
CA TYR A 77 -22.13 -4.77 36.44
C TYR A 77 -21.05 -5.12 37.48
N ASN A 78 -21.11 -6.32 38.07
CA ASN A 78 -20.22 -6.75 39.14
C ASN A 78 -18.95 -7.41 38.61
N GLU A 79 -19.13 -8.37 37.73
CA GLU A 79 -18.03 -9.22 37.22
C GLU A 79 -17.35 -8.62 35.98
N LYS A 80 -18.01 -7.69 35.30
CA LYS A 80 -17.56 -7.07 34.03
C LYS A 80 -17.37 -8.06 32.88
N THR A 81 -17.98 -9.24 33.01
CA THR A 81 -17.95 -10.24 31.96
C THR A 81 -18.85 -9.80 30.81
N PRO A 82 -18.36 -9.73 29.56
CA PRO A 82 -19.18 -9.34 28.43
C PRO A 82 -20.13 -10.46 28.00
N LEU A 83 -21.36 -10.09 27.63
CA LEU A 83 -22.28 -10.94 26.90
C LEU A 83 -21.99 -10.80 25.41
N GLU A 84 -21.19 -11.70 24.88
CA GLU A 84 -20.76 -11.64 23.48
C GLU A 84 -21.86 -12.07 22.51
N GLY A 85 -21.92 -11.40 21.35
CA GLY A 85 -22.74 -11.80 20.22
C GLY A 85 -24.24 -11.63 20.40
N TYR A 86 -24.70 -10.84 21.38
CA TYR A 86 -26.13 -10.58 21.51
C TYR A 86 -26.66 -9.73 20.37
N VAL A 87 -27.62 -10.26 19.63
CA VAL A 87 -28.23 -9.63 18.45
C VAL A 87 -29.72 -9.51 18.64
N PHE A 88 -30.25 -8.31 18.41
CA PHE A 88 -31.67 -8.03 18.44
C PHE A 88 -32.15 -7.61 17.05
N ALA A 89 -33.15 -8.28 16.51
CA ALA A 89 -33.70 -8.00 15.21
C ALA A 89 -35.21 -7.69 15.23
N PHE A 90 -35.65 -6.82 14.35
CA PHE A 90 -37.06 -6.50 14.14
C PHE A 90 -37.28 -6.04 12.69
N SER A 91 -38.50 -6.00 12.24
CA SER A 91 -38.86 -5.50 10.89
C SER A 91 -39.94 -4.44 10.96
N THR A 92 -39.80 -3.39 10.15
CA THR A 92 -40.86 -2.42 9.90
C THR A 92 -41.86 -2.96 8.87
N GLY A 93 -41.54 -4.05 8.16
CA GLY A 93 -42.41 -4.78 7.24
C GLY A 93 -43.08 -6.01 7.86
N ASP A 94 -43.66 -6.81 7.01
CA ASP A 94 -44.43 -8.03 7.33
C ASP A 94 -43.57 -9.31 7.44
N HIS A 95 -42.27 -9.21 7.19
CA HIS A 95 -41.33 -10.33 7.27
C HIS A 95 -39.95 -9.88 7.77
N ILE A 96 -39.17 -10.83 8.24
CA ILE A 96 -37.75 -10.64 8.56
C ILE A 96 -36.92 -11.35 7.49
N ASP A 97 -35.97 -10.62 6.94
CA ASP A 97 -34.94 -11.18 6.04
C ASP A 97 -34.10 -12.20 6.82
N SER A 98 -33.82 -13.36 6.25
CA SER A 98 -33.19 -14.47 6.97
C SER A 98 -31.82 -14.90 6.41
N LEU A 99 -31.42 -14.40 5.22
CA LEU A 99 -30.15 -14.82 4.62
C LEU A 99 -28.97 -14.22 5.36
N ALA A 100 -27.86 -14.92 5.32
CA ALA A 100 -26.59 -14.47 5.91
C ALA A 100 -25.40 -14.82 4.99
N ILE A 101 -24.31 -14.09 5.18
CA ILE A 101 -23.00 -14.39 4.59
C ILE A 101 -21.93 -14.27 5.67
N SER A 102 -20.85 -15.03 5.54
CA SER A 102 -19.74 -14.93 6.48
C SER A 102 -18.38 -15.12 5.81
N GLY A 103 -17.34 -14.73 6.51
CA GLY A 103 -15.99 -14.81 6.01
C GLY A 103 -14.97 -14.23 6.99
N HIS A 104 -13.77 -13.95 6.48
CA HIS A 104 -12.66 -13.39 7.27
C HIS A 104 -12.03 -12.22 6.54
N VAL A 105 -11.46 -11.31 7.33
CA VAL A 105 -10.68 -10.16 6.87
C VAL A 105 -9.25 -10.31 7.39
N TYR A 106 -8.29 -10.30 6.49
CA TYR A 106 -6.85 -10.38 6.81
C TYR A 106 -6.12 -9.17 6.23
N ASP A 107 -5.12 -8.71 6.94
CA ASP A 107 -4.17 -7.72 6.41
C ASP A 107 -3.39 -8.31 5.23
N ALA A 108 -3.37 -7.60 4.11
CA ALA A 108 -2.78 -8.08 2.86
C ALA A 108 -1.25 -8.23 2.92
N ALA A 109 -0.57 -7.47 3.77
CA ALA A 109 0.89 -7.48 3.89
C ALA A 109 1.37 -8.49 4.93
N THR A 110 0.69 -8.59 6.08
CA THR A 110 1.12 -9.39 7.22
C THR A 110 0.37 -10.72 7.36
N LEU A 111 -0.77 -10.87 6.68
CA LEU A 111 -1.70 -12.01 6.76
C LEU A 111 -2.30 -12.20 8.17
N ASN A 112 -2.23 -11.19 9.01
CA ASN A 112 -2.84 -11.23 10.33
C ASN A 112 -4.36 -10.98 10.23
N PRO A 113 -5.17 -11.59 11.10
CA PRO A 113 -6.59 -11.28 11.16
C PRO A 113 -6.81 -9.82 11.58
N MET A 114 -7.81 -9.18 10.99
CA MET A 114 -8.13 -7.77 11.22
C MET A 114 -9.38 -7.62 12.09
N PRO A 115 -9.23 -7.31 13.39
CA PRO A 115 -10.35 -7.13 14.30
C PRO A 115 -11.01 -5.75 14.15
N ALA A 116 -12.29 -5.67 14.54
CA ALA A 116 -13.09 -4.44 14.61
C ALA A 116 -13.25 -3.66 13.29
N VAL A 117 -12.93 -4.27 12.14
CA VAL A 117 -13.13 -3.68 10.82
C VAL A 117 -14.62 -3.68 10.46
N LEU A 118 -15.12 -2.58 9.94
CA LEU A 118 -16.48 -2.48 9.43
C LEU A 118 -16.59 -3.28 8.12
N VAL A 119 -17.50 -4.23 8.06
CA VAL A 119 -17.79 -5.01 6.83
C VAL A 119 -19.20 -4.70 6.39
N GLY A 120 -19.37 -4.36 5.11
CA GLY A 120 -20.66 -3.96 4.58
C GLY A 120 -20.91 -4.44 3.15
N ILE A 121 -22.20 -4.53 2.80
CA ILE A 121 -22.64 -4.90 1.46
C ILE A 121 -23.44 -3.78 0.80
N HIS A 122 -23.20 -3.60 -0.50
CA HIS A 122 -23.96 -2.68 -1.37
C HIS A 122 -24.82 -3.42 -2.38
N ARG A 123 -26.03 -2.90 -2.63
CA ARG A 123 -26.88 -3.33 -3.77
C ARG A 123 -26.51 -2.62 -5.07
N ASN A 124 -25.98 -1.42 -4.98
CA ASN A 124 -25.51 -0.70 -6.15
C ASN A 124 -24.17 -1.30 -6.63
N MET A 125 -24.08 -1.55 -7.94
CA MET A 125 -22.92 -2.20 -8.58
C MET A 125 -21.90 -1.20 -9.11
N GLU A 126 -22.15 0.10 -9.00
CA GLU A 126 -21.21 1.15 -9.43
C GLU A 126 -20.07 1.30 -8.43
N ASP A 127 -18.86 1.54 -8.91
CA ASP A 127 -17.68 1.71 -8.04
C ASP A 127 -17.80 2.96 -7.14
N SER A 128 -18.49 3.99 -7.61
CA SER A 128 -18.77 5.21 -6.84
C SER A 128 -19.71 4.98 -5.64
N ALA A 129 -20.44 3.86 -5.59
CA ALA A 129 -21.38 3.59 -4.51
C ALA A 129 -20.70 3.55 -3.14
N LEU A 130 -19.47 3.04 -3.04
CA LEU A 130 -18.72 2.93 -1.80
C LEU A 130 -18.43 4.29 -1.14
N SER A 131 -18.27 5.35 -1.93
CA SER A 131 -17.98 6.71 -1.45
C SER A 131 -19.19 7.65 -1.42
N THR A 132 -20.34 7.24 -1.99
CA THR A 132 -21.50 8.13 -2.16
C THR A 132 -22.79 7.61 -1.52
N LEU A 133 -22.90 6.31 -1.28
CA LEU A 133 -24.11 5.67 -0.77
C LEU A 133 -23.80 4.86 0.50
N PRO A 134 -24.71 4.85 1.50
CA PRO A 134 -24.55 4.02 2.67
C PRO A 134 -24.67 2.54 2.33
N PHE A 135 -24.07 1.68 3.12
CA PHE A 135 -24.21 0.23 3.02
C PHE A 135 -25.66 -0.23 3.23
N ALA A 136 -26.06 -1.26 2.51
CA ALA A 136 -27.37 -1.91 2.72
C ALA A 136 -27.39 -2.71 4.03
N ARG A 137 -26.27 -3.32 4.40
CA ARG A 137 -26.06 -4.05 5.66
C ARG A 137 -24.62 -3.90 6.09
N VAL A 138 -24.41 -3.89 7.41
CA VAL A 138 -23.08 -3.78 8.02
C VAL A 138 -22.94 -4.72 9.21
N THR A 139 -21.70 -5.11 9.46
CA THR A 139 -21.24 -5.82 10.66
C THR A 139 -19.80 -5.41 10.99
N ARG A 140 -19.24 -5.91 12.08
CA ARG A 140 -17.82 -5.77 12.40
C ARG A 140 -17.16 -7.14 12.53
N THR A 141 -15.88 -7.20 12.26
CA THR A 141 -15.06 -8.39 12.51
C THR A 141 -14.81 -8.57 14.00
N ASP A 142 -14.76 -9.82 14.46
CA ASP A 142 -14.32 -10.21 15.79
C ASP A 142 -12.78 -10.19 15.92
N LEU A 143 -12.25 -10.67 17.07
CA LEU A 143 -10.81 -10.73 17.33
C LEU A 143 -10.04 -11.65 16.38
N GLU A 144 -10.72 -12.61 15.77
CA GLU A 144 -10.15 -13.55 14.79
C GLU A 144 -10.32 -13.05 13.35
N GLY A 145 -10.80 -11.83 13.16
CA GLY A 145 -11.07 -11.24 11.84
C GLY A 145 -12.28 -11.83 11.14
N LYS A 146 -13.09 -12.63 11.83
CA LYS A 146 -14.30 -13.25 11.27
C LYS A 146 -15.46 -12.26 11.31
N PHE A 147 -16.27 -12.28 10.26
CA PHE A 147 -17.52 -11.51 10.19
C PHE A 147 -18.70 -12.37 9.77
N THR A 148 -19.89 -11.98 10.22
CA THR A 148 -21.16 -12.51 9.72
C THR A 148 -22.15 -11.35 9.56
N ILE A 149 -22.68 -11.18 8.34
CA ILE A 149 -23.76 -10.23 8.04
C ILE A 149 -25.04 -11.02 8.01
N HIS A 150 -25.95 -10.68 8.91
CA HIS A 150 -27.25 -11.31 9.05
C HIS A 150 -28.37 -10.50 8.40
N ASN A 151 -29.53 -11.13 8.25
CA ASN A 151 -30.78 -10.49 7.83
C ASN A 151 -30.68 -9.82 6.46
N ILE A 152 -30.08 -10.53 5.50
CA ILE A 152 -29.89 -10.07 4.13
C ILE A 152 -31.09 -10.47 3.30
N GLN A 153 -31.61 -9.54 2.48
CA GLN A 153 -32.63 -9.85 1.48
C GLN A 153 -32.03 -10.61 0.30
N PRO A 154 -32.80 -11.46 -0.39
CA PRO A 154 -32.34 -12.02 -1.66
C PRO A 154 -31.96 -10.93 -2.67
N GLY A 155 -30.82 -11.10 -3.34
CA GLY A 155 -30.33 -10.11 -4.30
C GLY A 155 -28.86 -10.27 -4.64
N ARG A 156 -28.35 -9.29 -5.38
CA ARG A 156 -26.94 -9.20 -5.79
C ARG A 156 -26.27 -8.12 -4.97
N TYR A 157 -25.05 -8.43 -4.48
CA TYR A 157 -24.32 -7.53 -3.59
C TYR A 157 -22.85 -7.46 -3.95
N ARG A 158 -22.25 -6.28 -3.72
CA ARG A 158 -20.80 -6.11 -3.57
C ARG A 158 -20.45 -6.07 -2.10
N LEU A 159 -19.35 -6.71 -1.73
CA LEU A 159 -18.86 -6.80 -0.36
C LEU A 159 -17.58 -5.99 -0.20
N TYR A 160 -17.53 -5.21 0.86
CA TYR A 160 -16.38 -4.37 1.23
C TYR A 160 -16.10 -4.48 2.73
N ALA A 161 -14.84 -4.25 3.10
CA ALA A 161 -14.45 -3.96 4.46
C ALA A 161 -13.73 -2.61 4.50
N LEU A 162 -13.98 -1.81 5.54
CA LEU A 162 -13.56 -0.42 5.61
C LEU A 162 -13.07 -0.05 7.02
N ASN A 163 -11.97 0.70 7.12
CA ASN A 163 -11.59 1.42 8.34
C ASN A 163 -12.30 2.77 8.37
N ASP A 164 -13.58 2.73 8.70
CA ASP A 164 -14.42 3.92 8.77
C ASP A 164 -14.05 4.78 10.00
N ILE A 165 -13.05 5.65 9.83
CA ILE A 165 -12.55 6.56 10.86
C ILE A 165 -13.55 7.69 11.09
N SER A 166 -14.19 8.16 10.02
CA SER A 166 -15.17 9.25 10.05
C SER A 166 -16.52 8.84 10.65
N ARG A 167 -16.83 7.54 10.67
CA ARG A 167 -18.10 6.94 11.10
C ARG A 167 -19.31 7.40 10.29
N ASP A 168 -19.09 7.65 9.02
CA ASP A 168 -20.16 8.03 8.10
C ASP A 168 -20.61 6.87 7.19
N TYR A 169 -19.98 5.69 7.34
CA TYR A 169 -20.24 4.47 6.57
C TYR A 169 -19.94 4.64 5.08
N LEU A 170 -19.08 5.60 4.71
CA LEU A 170 -18.63 5.88 3.36
C LEU A 170 -17.12 5.78 3.30
N TYR A 171 -16.60 5.30 2.17
CA TYR A 171 -15.15 5.31 1.96
C TYR A 171 -14.66 6.73 1.67
N GLN A 172 -13.62 7.13 2.40
CA GLN A 172 -12.89 8.36 2.17
C GLN A 172 -11.43 8.08 1.76
N PRO A 173 -10.84 8.90 0.88
CA PRO A 173 -9.44 8.75 0.50
C PRO A 173 -8.50 8.75 1.71
N GLY A 174 -7.68 7.71 1.82
CA GLY A 174 -6.76 7.50 2.95
C GLY A 174 -7.28 6.54 4.03
N GLU A 175 -8.52 6.06 3.92
CA GLU A 175 -8.99 4.95 4.73
C GLU A 175 -8.57 3.62 4.12
N ALA A 176 -8.18 2.68 4.97
CA ALA A 176 -7.85 1.34 4.50
C ALA A 176 -9.13 0.57 4.18
N LEU A 177 -9.08 -0.26 3.15
CA LEU A 177 -10.23 -0.99 2.63
C LEU A 177 -9.88 -2.42 2.21
N ALA A 178 -10.91 -3.24 2.07
CA ALA A 178 -10.87 -4.51 1.36
C ALA A 178 -12.13 -4.66 0.53
N PHE A 179 -12.05 -5.40 -0.54
CA PHE A 179 -13.20 -5.68 -1.41
C PHE A 179 -13.18 -7.13 -1.90
N TYR A 180 -14.34 -7.63 -2.28
CA TYR A 180 -14.49 -8.93 -2.92
C TYR A 180 -14.80 -8.72 -4.41
N ASP A 181 -13.98 -9.31 -5.29
CA ASP A 181 -14.03 -9.06 -6.74
C ASP A 181 -15.32 -9.52 -7.40
N SER A 182 -15.96 -10.54 -6.84
CA SER A 182 -17.14 -11.15 -7.42
C SER A 182 -18.43 -10.66 -6.77
N ILE A 183 -19.50 -10.67 -7.55
CA ILE A 183 -20.84 -10.37 -7.04
C ILE A 183 -21.32 -11.52 -6.16
N ILE A 184 -21.81 -11.18 -4.98
CA ILE A 184 -22.33 -12.13 -4.01
C ILE A 184 -23.86 -12.24 -4.16
N MET A 185 -24.36 -13.47 -4.17
CA MET A 185 -25.78 -13.79 -4.10
C MET A 185 -26.01 -14.72 -2.91
N PRO A 186 -26.50 -14.21 -1.77
CA PRO A 186 -26.76 -15.03 -0.59
C PRO A 186 -27.78 -16.12 -0.85
N THR A 187 -27.49 -17.32 -0.38
CA THR A 187 -28.36 -18.50 -0.47
C THR A 187 -28.34 -19.27 0.85
N PHE A 188 -29.19 -20.29 0.97
CA PHE A 188 -29.17 -21.20 2.10
C PHE A 188 -29.47 -22.63 1.65
N GLU A 189 -29.01 -23.59 2.43
CA GLU A 189 -29.33 -25.01 2.33
C GLU A 189 -29.80 -25.51 3.69
N VAL A 190 -30.74 -26.47 3.69
CA VAL A 190 -31.24 -27.08 4.92
C VAL A 190 -30.84 -28.54 4.94
N GLU A 191 -30.03 -28.88 5.92
CA GLU A 191 -29.57 -30.25 6.17
C GLU A 191 -30.26 -30.83 7.39
N MET A 192 -30.59 -32.14 7.31
CA MET A 192 -31.15 -32.88 8.44
C MET A 192 -29.98 -33.46 9.27
N HIS A 193 -29.77 -32.96 10.47
CA HIS A 193 -28.76 -33.44 11.36
C HIS A 193 -29.36 -34.40 12.39
N THR A 194 -28.60 -35.47 12.68
CA THR A 194 -29.00 -36.46 13.70
C THR A 194 -28.06 -36.35 14.88
N ASP A 195 -28.58 -35.86 15.98
CA ASP A 195 -27.86 -35.84 17.24
C ASP A 195 -28.14 -37.10 18.04
N THR A 196 -27.10 -37.64 18.67
CA THR A 196 -27.19 -38.84 19.51
C THR A 196 -26.82 -38.49 20.93
N ILE A 197 -27.76 -38.67 21.83
CA ILE A 197 -27.54 -38.55 23.26
C ILE A 197 -27.00 -39.89 23.77
N TRP A 198 -25.90 -39.82 24.47
CA TRP A 198 -25.23 -40.97 25.04
C TRP A 198 -25.34 -40.94 26.56
N TYR A 199 -25.45 -42.10 27.18
CA TYR A 199 -25.26 -42.22 28.63
C TYR A 199 -24.20 -43.29 28.92
N ASP A 200 -23.43 -43.04 29.97
CA ASP A 200 -22.38 -43.97 30.42
C ASP A 200 -22.97 -44.88 31.49
N THR A 201 -22.81 -46.20 31.31
CA THR A 201 -23.20 -47.21 32.27
C THR A 201 -21.97 -47.91 32.80
N LEU A 202 -22.03 -48.31 34.08
CA LEU A 202 -20.99 -49.09 34.73
C LEU A 202 -21.40 -50.55 34.67
N GLY A 203 -20.59 -51.37 33.98
CA GLY A 203 -20.66 -52.83 34.01
C GLY A 203 -19.47 -53.43 34.77
N VAL A 204 -19.60 -54.66 35.18
CA VAL A 204 -18.48 -55.42 35.76
C VAL A 204 -18.18 -56.57 34.79
N ASP A 205 -16.93 -56.70 34.39
CA ASP A 205 -16.47 -57.84 33.62
C ASP A 205 -16.57 -59.10 34.49
N GLU A 206 -17.39 -60.05 34.11
CA GLU A 206 -17.64 -61.28 34.87
C GLU A 206 -16.38 -62.18 34.99
N MET A 207 -15.39 -62.00 34.11
CA MET A 207 -14.18 -62.82 34.12
C MET A 207 -13.04 -62.20 34.92
N THR A 208 -12.90 -60.90 34.92
CA THR A 208 -11.79 -60.15 35.56
C THR A 208 -12.20 -59.45 36.85
N GLY A 209 -13.51 -59.18 37.03
CA GLY A 209 -14.03 -58.37 38.14
C GLY A 209 -13.79 -56.87 37.98
N ASP A 210 -13.26 -56.41 36.85
CA ASP A 210 -12.96 -55.02 36.61
C ASP A 210 -14.22 -54.22 36.23
N THR A 211 -14.24 -52.95 36.58
CA THR A 211 -15.33 -52.06 36.22
C THR A 211 -15.16 -51.59 34.76
N LEU A 212 -16.14 -51.94 33.94
CA LEU A 212 -16.21 -51.52 32.54
C LEU A 212 -17.14 -50.30 32.38
N PHE A 213 -16.63 -49.23 31.78
CA PHE A 213 -17.43 -48.10 31.35
C PHE A 213 -17.94 -48.38 29.93
N THR A 214 -19.24 -48.51 29.76
CA THR A 214 -19.84 -48.71 28.45
C THR A 214 -20.72 -47.48 28.12
N ARG A 215 -20.48 -46.90 26.99
CA ARG A 215 -21.30 -45.80 26.48
C ARG A 215 -22.39 -46.35 25.58
N LEU A 216 -23.64 -46.08 25.97
CA LEU A 216 -24.84 -46.54 25.24
C LEU A 216 -25.60 -45.33 24.69
N VAL A 217 -26.31 -45.54 23.56
CA VAL A 217 -27.20 -44.54 22.99
C VAL A 217 -28.47 -44.48 23.84
N ASP A 218 -28.79 -43.31 24.37
CA ASP A 218 -30.03 -43.03 25.08
C ASP A 218 -31.16 -42.75 24.08
N SER A 219 -30.92 -41.74 23.23
CA SER A 219 -31.87 -41.29 22.23
C SER A 219 -31.21 -40.67 21.02
N THR A 220 -31.89 -40.66 19.90
CA THR A 220 -31.49 -39.94 18.71
C THR A 220 -32.65 -39.01 18.32
N TYR A 221 -32.34 -37.75 18.01
CA TYR A 221 -33.31 -36.84 17.44
C TYR A 221 -32.75 -36.16 16.17
N VAL A 222 -33.65 -35.97 15.22
CA VAL A 222 -33.33 -35.38 13.93
C VAL A 222 -33.88 -33.96 13.93
N HIS A 223 -33.02 -32.97 13.62
CA HIS A 223 -33.42 -31.59 13.46
C HIS A 223 -32.83 -30.98 12.19
N ALA A 224 -33.51 -29.95 11.69
CA ALA A 224 -33.05 -29.21 10.52
C ALA A 224 -32.02 -28.15 10.91
N VAL A 225 -30.87 -28.16 10.28
CA VAL A 225 -29.83 -27.13 10.41
C VAL A 225 -29.79 -26.36 9.10
N THR A 226 -29.85 -25.02 9.20
CA THR A 226 -29.78 -24.14 8.03
C THR A 226 -28.36 -23.62 7.88
N HIS A 227 -27.76 -23.89 6.74
CA HIS A 227 -26.45 -23.35 6.36
C HIS A 227 -26.64 -22.22 5.37
N PHE A 228 -26.00 -21.08 5.63
CA PHE A 228 -26.03 -19.92 4.76
C PHE A 228 -24.76 -19.82 3.94
N TYR A 229 -24.90 -19.44 2.68
CA TYR A 229 -23.80 -19.31 1.74
C TYR A 229 -23.81 -17.94 1.04
N PRO A 230 -22.60 -17.44 0.66
CA PRO A 230 -21.27 -17.98 0.96
C PRO A 230 -20.86 -17.78 2.43
N ASP A 231 -20.11 -18.74 2.99
CA ASP A 231 -19.71 -18.80 4.39
C ASP A 231 -18.19 -18.69 4.60
N SER A 232 -17.43 -18.68 3.52
CA SER A 232 -15.96 -18.71 3.51
C SER A 232 -15.35 -17.57 2.67
N LEU A 233 -16.00 -16.41 2.70
CA LEU A 233 -15.50 -15.23 1.99
C LEU A 233 -14.18 -14.74 2.60
N LEU A 234 -13.25 -14.37 1.73
CA LEU A 234 -11.93 -13.89 2.14
C LEU A 234 -11.71 -12.48 1.60
N LEU A 235 -11.42 -11.55 2.50
CA LEU A 235 -11.13 -10.16 2.19
C LEU A 235 -9.70 -9.82 2.58
N TRP A 236 -8.96 -9.19 1.65
CA TRP A 236 -7.61 -8.70 1.86
C TRP A 236 -7.64 -7.21 2.12
N TYR A 237 -7.33 -6.84 3.36
CA TYR A 237 -7.38 -5.48 3.84
C TYR A 237 -6.05 -4.77 3.59
N PHE A 238 -6.10 -3.61 2.96
CA PHE A 238 -4.93 -2.81 2.62
C PHE A 238 -5.22 -1.32 2.72
N GLU A 239 -4.21 -0.55 2.97
CA GLU A 239 -4.25 0.90 2.82
C GLU A 239 -3.70 1.25 1.44
N GLU A 240 -4.45 2.03 0.68
CA GLU A 240 -4.01 2.51 -0.61
C GLU A 240 -2.89 3.54 -0.39
N ASP A 241 -1.70 3.26 -0.92
CA ASP A 241 -0.57 4.19 -0.86
C ASP A 241 -0.85 5.39 -1.78
N LYS A 242 -1.55 6.37 -1.25
CA LYS A 242 -1.90 7.61 -1.95
C LYS A 242 -0.80 8.64 -1.77
N GLN A 243 0.30 8.44 -2.49
CA GLN A 243 1.34 9.44 -2.57
C GLN A 243 0.85 10.66 -3.36
N ARG A 244 1.09 11.84 -2.82
CA ARG A 244 0.82 13.08 -3.57
C ARG A 244 1.91 13.30 -4.61
N HIS A 245 1.50 13.32 -5.87
CA HIS A 245 2.36 13.61 -7.00
C HIS A 245 2.38 15.10 -7.26
N TYR A 246 3.54 15.73 -7.11
CA TYR A 246 3.76 17.13 -7.45
C TYR A 246 5.23 17.35 -7.83
N PHE A 247 5.48 18.42 -8.56
CA PHE A 247 6.83 18.83 -8.91
C PHE A 247 7.49 19.53 -7.72
N GLN A 248 8.63 19.03 -7.26
CA GLN A 248 9.37 19.61 -6.13
C GLN A 248 10.29 20.75 -6.59
N GLY A 249 10.88 20.61 -7.77
CA GLY A 249 11.78 21.63 -8.28
C GLY A 249 12.74 21.16 -9.35
N VAL A 250 13.50 22.13 -9.87
CA VAL A 250 14.59 21.91 -10.81
C VAL A 250 15.93 22.24 -10.14
N HIS A 251 16.89 21.34 -10.28
CA HIS A 251 18.26 21.55 -9.82
C HIS A 251 19.21 21.56 -11.00
N ARG A 252 20.09 22.56 -11.05
CA ARG A 252 21.17 22.71 -12.03
C ARG A 252 22.46 23.08 -11.32
N ASP A 253 23.04 22.10 -10.65
CA ASP A 253 24.28 22.27 -9.90
C ASP A 253 25.52 22.27 -10.80
N GLU A 254 25.36 21.63 -11.99
CA GLU A 254 26.39 21.60 -13.02
C GLU A 254 25.90 22.25 -14.33
N GLN A 255 26.84 22.80 -15.07
CA GLN A 255 26.56 23.50 -16.35
C GLN A 255 26.00 22.53 -17.42
N HIS A 256 26.42 21.27 -17.35
CA HIS A 256 26.15 20.24 -18.37
C HIS A 256 24.81 19.51 -18.17
N ALA A 257 24.17 19.67 -17.01
CA ALA A 257 22.96 18.93 -16.71
C ALA A 257 22.01 19.72 -15.81
N PHE A 258 20.72 19.42 -15.91
CA PHE A 258 19.72 19.79 -14.92
C PHE A 258 18.84 18.61 -14.60
N SER A 259 18.32 18.57 -13.37
CA SER A 259 17.45 17.50 -12.88
C SER A 259 16.10 18.07 -12.47
N LEU A 260 15.04 17.37 -12.87
CA LEU A 260 13.67 17.59 -12.42
C LEU A 260 13.38 16.61 -11.30
N ILE A 261 12.86 17.09 -10.19
CA ILE A 261 12.59 16.28 -8.99
C ILE A 261 11.10 16.30 -8.71
N PHE A 262 10.51 15.12 -8.54
CA PHE A 262 9.13 14.90 -8.20
C PHE A 262 9.00 14.28 -6.79
N SER A 263 7.85 14.48 -6.16
CA SER A 263 7.56 13.97 -4.81
C SER A 263 7.36 12.47 -4.73
N ALA A 264 6.98 11.86 -5.86
CA ALA A 264 6.61 10.45 -5.95
C ALA A 264 6.98 9.88 -7.33
N PRO A 265 7.05 8.54 -7.47
CA PRO A 265 7.25 7.86 -8.74
C PRO A 265 6.30 8.34 -9.82
N GLN A 266 6.80 8.60 -11.03
CA GLN A 266 5.99 9.03 -12.16
C GLN A 266 5.74 7.86 -13.10
N ASP A 267 4.47 7.62 -13.44
CA ASP A 267 4.09 6.56 -14.39
C ASP A 267 4.54 6.88 -15.81
N SER A 268 4.66 8.17 -16.14
CA SER A 268 5.10 8.66 -17.44
C SER A 268 6.11 9.78 -17.31
N LEU A 269 7.02 9.87 -18.26
CA LEU A 269 7.99 10.97 -18.32
C LEU A 269 7.27 12.31 -18.63
N PRO A 270 7.71 13.42 -18.03
CA PRO A 270 7.16 14.74 -18.34
C PRO A 270 7.49 15.12 -19.79
N VAL A 271 6.57 15.79 -20.44
CA VAL A 271 6.77 16.36 -21.77
C VAL A 271 7.36 17.77 -21.61
N ILE A 272 8.55 17.98 -22.17
CA ILE A 272 9.26 19.26 -22.06
C ILE A 272 9.35 19.90 -23.44
N ARG A 273 9.08 21.23 -23.45
CA ARG A 273 9.33 22.10 -24.58
C ARG A 273 10.30 23.22 -24.17
N ALA A 274 11.39 23.36 -24.90
CA ALA A 274 12.28 24.52 -24.71
C ALA A 274 11.55 25.81 -25.07
N LEU A 275 11.61 26.83 -24.20
CA LEU A 275 11.05 28.13 -24.43
C LEU A 275 12.15 29.12 -24.86
N ARG A 276 11.85 29.96 -25.84
CA ARG A 276 12.72 31.10 -26.17
C ARG A 276 12.60 32.15 -25.06
N PRO A 277 13.67 32.88 -24.76
CA PRO A 277 13.59 33.96 -23.77
C PRO A 277 12.48 34.98 -24.07
N SER A 278 12.24 35.33 -25.32
CA SER A 278 11.15 36.21 -25.76
C SER A 278 9.74 35.61 -25.54
N GLU A 279 9.57 34.32 -25.44
CA GLU A 279 8.29 33.68 -25.10
C GLU A 279 7.94 33.86 -23.61
N VAL A 280 8.97 34.09 -22.77
CA VAL A 280 8.80 34.32 -21.32
C VAL A 280 8.71 35.81 -21.00
N ASP A 281 9.59 36.60 -21.60
CA ASP A 281 9.62 38.06 -21.47
C ASP A 281 9.96 38.68 -22.82
N SER A 282 9.02 39.47 -23.38
CA SER A 282 9.14 40.11 -24.69
C SER A 282 10.31 41.09 -24.82
N THR A 283 10.93 41.46 -23.70
CA THR A 283 12.14 42.31 -23.67
C THR A 283 13.44 41.55 -23.85
N MET A 284 13.41 40.23 -23.78
CA MET A 284 14.60 39.37 -23.90
C MET A 284 14.93 39.07 -25.36
N SER A 285 16.23 38.87 -25.63
CA SER A 285 16.75 38.48 -26.95
C SER A 285 16.90 36.99 -27.08
N ASP A 286 16.52 36.44 -28.24
CA ASP A 286 16.69 35.02 -28.59
C ASP A 286 18.05 34.71 -29.26
N SER A 287 18.96 35.67 -29.33
CA SER A 287 20.20 35.55 -30.12
C SER A 287 21.11 34.36 -29.80
N ALA A 288 20.96 33.79 -28.61
CA ALA A 288 21.73 32.61 -28.14
C ALA A 288 20.84 31.41 -27.79
N TRP A 289 19.61 31.35 -28.26
CA TRP A 289 18.68 30.28 -27.93
C TRP A 289 18.95 29.00 -28.74
N VAL A 290 18.85 27.85 -28.09
CA VAL A 290 18.93 26.52 -28.68
C VAL A 290 17.80 25.64 -28.12
N ASN A 291 17.18 24.85 -28.98
CA ASN A 291 16.25 23.82 -28.51
C ASN A 291 17.01 22.69 -27.80
N PHE A 292 17.32 22.90 -26.52
CA PHE A 292 18.15 21.98 -25.73
C PHE A 292 17.55 20.58 -25.61
N VAL A 293 16.23 20.41 -25.79
CA VAL A 293 15.56 19.09 -25.68
C VAL A 293 16.06 18.15 -26.76
N ASP A 294 16.26 18.65 -27.99
CA ASP A 294 16.76 17.87 -29.11
C ASP A 294 18.25 17.52 -28.97
N TYR A 295 18.97 18.28 -28.13
CA TYR A 295 20.40 18.13 -27.85
C TYR A 295 20.66 17.76 -26.39
N SER A 296 19.86 16.83 -25.86
CA SER A 296 20.04 16.31 -24.51
C SER A 296 19.88 14.79 -24.46
N ILE A 297 20.58 14.17 -23.53
CA ILE A 297 20.43 12.76 -23.20
C ILE A 297 19.67 12.67 -21.89
N LEU A 298 18.58 11.91 -21.89
CA LEU A 298 17.71 11.75 -20.73
C LEU A 298 18.18 10.58 -19.87
N GLN A 299 18.27 10.82 -18.57
CA GLN A 299 18.49 9.82 -17.55
C GLN A 299 17.38 9.91 -16.51
N SER A 300 16.66 8.82 -16.29
CA SER A 300 15.68 8.71 -15.22
C SER A 300 16.15 7.81 -14.09
N SER A 301 15.69 8.09 -12.88
CA SER A 301 15.77 7.16 -11.75
C SER A 301 14.92 5.91 -12.05
N LYS A 302 15.08 4.87 -11.23
CA LYS A 302 14.29 3.62 -11.38
C LYS A 302 12.77 3.84 -11.40
N TYR A 303 12.30 4.86 -10.70
CA TYR A 303 10.89 5.17 -10.51
C TYR A 303 10.46 6.48 -11.19
N ASN A 304 11.31 7.08 -12.03
CA ASN A 304 11.08 8.37 -12.69
C ASN A 304 10.75 9.52 -11.74
N ASP A 305 11.16 9.45 -10.47
CA ASP A 305 11.02 10.54 -9.48
C ASP A 305 12.09 11.62 -9.65
N THR A 306 13.21 11.26 -10.26
CA THR A 306 14.30 12.17 -10.61
C THR A 306 14.70 11.95 -12.05
N ILE A 307 14.59 13.00 -12.86
CA ILE A 307 14.86 12.96 -14.30
C ILE A 307 15.93 13.99 -14.63
N THR A 308 17.08 13.53 -15.12
CA THR A 308 18.23 14.37 -15.45
C THR A 308 18.39 14.48 -16.96
N TYR A 309 18.53 15.70 -17.44
CA TYR A 309 18.82 16.04 -18.83
C TYR A 309 20.30 16.43 -18.95
N TRP A 310 21.05 15.60 -19.66
CA TRP A 310 22.47 15.84 -19.98
C TRP A 310 22.54 16.60 -21.30
N LEU A 311 22.95 17.87 -21.26
CA LEU A 311 23.06 18.74 -22.42
C LEU A 311 24.27 18.35 -23.26
N THR A 312 24.11 18.19 -24.57
CA THR A 312 25.21 17.84 -25.48
C THR A 312 25.64 19.00 -26.38
N ASP A 313 24.76 19.97 -26.61
CA ASP A 313 25.09 21.16 -27.38
C ASP A 313 25.90 22.19 -26.57
N SER A 314 26.95 22.75 -27.17
CA SER A 314 27.86 23.68 -26.52
C SER A 314 27.21 25.04 -26.18
N LEU A 315 26.23 25.50 -26.98
CA LEU A 315 25.51 26.72 -26.71
C LEU A 315 24.54 26.53 -25.55
N ALA A 316 23.81 25.42 -25.56
CA ALA A 316 22.92 25.06 -24.46
C ALA A 316 23.67 24.91 -23.13
N ILE A 317 24.85 24.28 -23.14
CA ILE A 317 25.75 24.19 -21.97
C ILE A 317 26.19 25.59 -21.53
N GLY A 318 26.44 26.51 -22.46
CA GLY A 318 26.87 27.87 -22.18
C GLY A 318 25.80 28.78 -21.55
N MET A 319 24.53 28.42 -21.67
CA MET A 319 23.42 29.16 -21.08
C MET A 319 23.42 29.12 -19.57
N ASP A 320 23.42 30.23 -18.87
CA ASP A 320 23.28 30.28 -17.42
C ASP A 320 21.83 30.02 -16.97
N SER A 321 20.84 30.25 -17.85
CA SER A 321 19.41 30.07 -17.58
C SER A 321 18.74 29.35 -18.75
N ILE A 322 17.97 28.32 -18.48
CA ILE A 322 17.21 27.54 -19.47
C ILE A 322 15.73 27.63 -19.10
N TYR A 323 14.94 28.18 -20.03
CA TYR A 323 13.49 28.29 -19.89
C TYR A 323 12.82 27.09 -20.56
N MET A 324 11.85 26.50 -19.87
CA MET A 324 11.10 25.37 -20.39
C MET A 324 9.66 25.38 -19.94
N GLN A 325 8.80 24.88 -20.79
CA GLN A 325 7.44 24.50 -20.44
C GLN A 325 7.42 22.99 -20.20
N MET A 326 6.87 22.57 -19.08
CA MET A 326 6.78 21.17 -18.71
C MET A 326 5.33 20.79 -18.46
N GLN A 327 4.88 19.72 -19.11
CA GLN A 327 3.59 19.09 -18.84
C GLN A 327 3.84 17.76 -18.13
N TYR A 328 3.19 17.56 -17.01
CA TYR A 328 3.35 16.40 -16.14
C TYR A 328 2.06 16.11 -15.37
N MET A 329 1.98 14.96 -14.70
CA MET A 329 0.81 14.57 -13.92
C MET A 329 0.99 14.98 -12.47
N VAL A 330 -0.08 15.54 -11.85
CA VAL A 330 -0.14 15.89 -10.42
C VAL A 330 -1.40 15.31 -9.81
N THR A 331 -1.42 15.13 -8.50
CA THR A 331 -2.64 14.77 -7.76
C THR A 331 -3.42 16.01 -7.34
N ASP A 332 -4.73 15.99 -7.60
CA ASP A 332 -5.67 16.97 -7.05
C ASP A 332 -5.98 16.72 -5.56
N SER A 333 -6.92 17.49 -4.98
CA SER A 333 -7.33 17.32 -3.58
C SER A 333 -8.04 15.99 -3.29
N LEU A 334 -8.54 15.32 -4.32
CA LEU A 334 -9.20 14.02 -4.25
C LEU A 334 -8.27 12.86 -4.66
N TYR A 335 -6.97 13.14 -4.80
CA TYR A 335 -5.94 12.20 -5.25
C TYR A 335 -6.11 11.68 -6.70
N ASN A 336 -6.93 12.36 -7.53
CA ASN A 336 -6.99 12.04 -8.95
C ASN A 336 -5.78 12.63 -9.68
N MET A 337 -5.23 11.85 -10.62
CA MET A 337 -4.13 12.29 -11.47
C MET A 337 -4.66 13.22 -12.57
N ILE A 338 -4.24 14.49 -12.55
CA ILE A 338 -4.60 15.51 -13.53
C ILE A 338 -3.35 16.04 -14.23
N PRO A 339 -3.41 16.40 -15.53
CA PRO A 339 -2.29 17.01 -16.23
C PRO A 339 -2.13 18.48 -15.81
N GLN A 340 -0.89 18.84 -15.46
CA GLN A 340 -0.49 20.22 -15.16
C GLN A 340 0.58 20.68 -16.12
N THR A 341 0.57 21.96 -16.46
CA THR A 341 1.58 22.60 -17.32
C THR A 341 2.19 23.80 -16.61
N ASP A 342 3.50 23.76 -16.39
CA ASP A 342 4.24 24.83 -15.71
C ASP A 342 5.37 25.36 -16.58
N THR A 343 5.69 26.64 -16.37
CA THR A 343 6.91 27.26 -16.93
C THR A 343 8.01 27.24 -15.88
N ILE A 344 9.13 26.61 -16.22
CA ILE A 344 10.23 26.33 -15.30
C ILE A 344 11.50 27.02 -15.80
N LEU A 345 12.30 27.49 -14.85
CA LEU A 345 13.61 28.09 -15.10
C LEU A 345 14.71 27.30 -14.40
N ALA A 346 15.57 26.62 -15.16
CA ALA A 346 16.76 25.97 -14.65
C ALA A 346 17.97 26.94 -14.69
N VAL A 347 18.44 27.37 -13.52
CA VAL A 347 19.52 28.35 -13.40
C VAL A 347 20.80 27.69 -12.91
N TYR A 348 21.86 27.82 -13.68
CA TYR A 348 23.21 27.50 -13.21
C TYR A 348 23.83 28.73 -12.52
N ARG A 349 24.13 28.61 -11.24
CA ARG A 349 24.76 29.65 -10.47
C ARG A 349 26.28 29.43 -10.44
N ARG A 350 27.02 30.22 -11.22
CA ARG A 350 28.48 30.16 -11.16
C ARG A 350 28.97 30.48 -9.76
N PRO A 351 29.90 29.66 -9.19
CA PRO A 351 30.49 29.98 -7.90
C PRO A 351 31.17 31.36 -7.92
N ARG A 352 30.94 32.18 -6.90
CA ARG A 352 31.62 33.44 -6.75
C ARG A 352 33.08 33.16 -6.40
N MET A 353 34.03 33.48 -7.28
CA MET A 353 35.43 33.25 -7.13
C MET A 353 36.20 34.56 -7.36
N SER A 354 37.38 34.70 -6.69
CA SER A 354 38.34 35.74 -7.04
C SER A 354 38.95 35.44 -8.41
N ASP A 355 39.47 36.43 -9.11
CA ASP A 355 40.04 36.26 -10.47
C ASP A 355 41.16 35.19 -10.48
N LYS A 356 42.00 35.14 -9.46
CA LYS A 356 43.02 34.11 -9.32
C LYS A 356 42.44 32.70 -9.14
N ALA A 357 41.36 32.58 -8.38
CA ALA A 357 40.64 31.30 -8.20
C ALA A 357 39.91 30.87 -9.48
N ARG A 358 39.42 31.84 -10.26
CA ARG A 358 38.79 31.63 -11.55
C ARG A 358 39.75 31.09 -12.58
N GLU A 359 40.92 31.68 -12.73
CA GLU A 359 41.98 31.18 -13.62
C GLU A 359 42.44 29.76 -13.24
N ALA A 360 42.57 29.49 -11.95
CA ALA A 360 42.89 28.12 -11.46
C ALA A 360 41.77 27.12 -11.76
N TYR A 361 40.51 27.54 -11.63
CA TYR A 361 39.35 26.72 -11.95
C TYR A 361 39.26 26.42 -13.48
N GLU A 362 39.46 27.44 -14.33
CA GLU A 362 39.46 27.25 -15.79
C GLU A 362 40.61 26.36 -16.25
N ARG A 363 41.79 26.46 -15.63
CA ARG A 363 42.92 25.56 -15.89
C ARG A 363 42.55 24.11 -15.51
N LYS A 364 42.05 23.89 -14.30
CA LYS A 364 41.59 22.58 -13.85
C LYS A 364 40.51 22.02 -14.75
N ARG A 365 39.59 22.85 -15.28
CA ARG A 365 38.54 22.47 -16.21
C ARG A 365 39.10 22.00 -17.56
N LYS A 366 40.19 22.64 -18.05
CA LYS A 366 40.87 22.20 -19.30
C LYS A 366 41.65 20.90 -19.10
N GLU A 367 42.15 20.63 -17.90
CA GLU A 367 42.88 19.42 -17.49
C GLU A 367 41.93 18.37 -16.90
N ARG A 368 40.60 18.56 -17.02
CA ARG A 368 39.62 17.65 -16.43
C ARG A 368 39.83 16.23 -16.91
N LYS A 369 39.84 15.30 -15.96
CA LYS A 369 39.79 13.86 -16.17
C LYS A 369 38.45 13.32 -15.73
N LEU A 370 37.99 12.26 -16.38
CA LEU A 370 36.79 11.55 -15.97
C LEU A 370 37.05 10.82 -14.66
N GLU A 371 36.35 11.21 -13.61
CA GLU A 371 36.47 10.54 -12.32
C GLU A 371 35.68 9.24 -12.30
N LEU A 372 36.36 8.14 -12.03
CA LEU A 372 35.75 6.83 -11.80
C LEU A 372 35.83 6.49 -10.31
N LYS A 373 34.71 6.04 -9.73
CA LYS A 373 34.62 5.58 -8.35
C LYS A 373 34.23 4.11 -8.30
N THR A 374 34.81 3.34 -7.38
CA THR A 374 34.49 1.93 -7.19
C THR A 374 34.01 1.66 -5.77
N ASN A 375 33.12 0.67 -5.61
CA ASN A 375 32.70 0.15 -4.30
C ASN A 375 33.70 -0.84 -3.71
N GLY A 376 34.82 -1.12 -4.39
CA GLY A 376 35.87 -2.00 -3.87
C GLY A 376 36.41 -1.50 -2.53
N SER A 377 36.53 -2.38 -1.54
CA SER A 377 36.98 -2.06 -0.20
C SER A 377 37.84 -3.18 0.40
N SER A 378 38.47 -2.90 1.55
CA SER A 378 39.20 -3.91 2.33
C SER A 378 38.27 -4.91 3.05
N SER A 379 36.96 -4.75 2.93
CA SER A 379 35.92 -5.60 3.54
C SER A 379 34.74 -5.69 2.58
N PHE A 380 34.96 -6.36 1.45
CA PHE A 380 34.01 -6.52 0.36
C PHE A 380 33.19 -7.80 0.58
N ASP A 381 31.86 -7.71 0.43
CA ASP A 381 30.98 -8.86 0.56
C ASP A 381 31.06 -9.73 -0.70
N ILE A 382 31.15 -11.05 -0.52
CA ILE A 382 31.22 -12.00 -1.64
C ILE A 382 29.95 -12.01 -2.52
N PHE A 383 28.80 -11.65 -1.94
CA PHE A 383 27.53 -11.56 -2.67
C PHE A 383 27.34 -10.20 -3.38
N ASP A 384 28.23 -9.23 -3.12
CA ASP A 384 28.16 -7.96 -3.85
C ASP A 384 28.95 -8.04 -5.17
N THR A 385 28.58 -7.17 -6.12
CA THR A 385 29.26 -7.07 -7.42
C THR A 385 30.16 -5.84 -7.44
N ILE A 386 31.36 -5.97 -7.99
CA ILE A 386 32.26 -4.84 -8.16
C ILE A 386 31.63 -3.84 -9.13
N ARG A 387 31.40 -2.62 -8.65
CA ARG A 387 30.80 -1.52 -9.42
C ARG A 387 31.80 -0.41 -9.66
N VAL A 388 31.88 0.04 -10.88
CA VAL A 388 32.64 1.23 -11.27
C VAL A 388 31.65 2.29 -11.74
N ARG A 389 31.58 3.41 -11.03
CA ARG A 389 30.67 4.53 -11.32
C ARG A 389 31.41 5.69 -11.96
N SER A 390 30.83 6.21 -13.03
CA SER A 390 31.25 7.44 -13.68
C SER A 390 30.41 8.61 -13.18
N ALA A 391 31.01 9.80 -13.09
CA ALA A 391 30.28 11.03 -12.79
C ALA A 391 29.43 11.53 -13.97
N PHE A 392 29.73 11.07 -15.20
CA PHE A 392 29.07 11.47 -16.43
C PHE A 392 28.67 10.24 -17.26
N PRO A 393 27.65 10.33 -18.13
CA PRO A 393 27.33 9.27 -19.07
C PRO A 393 28.54 8.90 -19.93
N LEU A 394 28.74 7.60 -20.15
CA LEU A 394 29.87 7.11 -20.94
C LEU A 394 29.45 6.94 -22.39
N ASP A 395 30.26 7.49 -23.31
CA ASP A 395 30.17 7.27 -24.75
C ASP A 395 30.76 5.90 -25.12
N SER A 396 31.99 5.63 -24.63
CA SER A 396 32.68 4.38 -24.93
C SER A 396 33.40 3.80 -23.73
N VAL A 397 33.50 2.47 -23.70
CA VAL A 397 34.22 1.67 -22.70
C VAL A 397 35.05 0.63 -23.45
N ASP A 398 36.35 0.60 -23.20
CA ASP A 398 37.27 -0.39 -23.73
C ASP A 398 37.56 -1.45 -22.65
N ASP A 399 36.96 -2.61 -22.80
CA ASP A 399 37.06 -3.72 -21.84
C ASP A 399 38.48 -4.28 -21.74
N MET A 400 39.29 -4.09 -22.79
CA MET A 400 40.69 -4.58 -22.85
C MET A 400 41.61 -3.81 -21.87
N LEU A 401 41.24 -2.62 -21.48
CA LEU A 401 41.98 -1.77 -20.56
C LEU A 401 41.56 -1.95 -19.10
N PHE A 402 40.69 -2.91 -18.81
CA PHE A 402 40.33 -3.35 -17.45
C PHE A 402 41.12 -4.61 -17.11
N HIS A 403 41.66 -4.67 -15.92
CA HIS A 403 42.45 -5.80 -15.43
C HIS A 403 42.01 -6.17 -14.02
N LEU A 404 41.51 -7.39 -13.85
CA LEU A 404 41.22 -7.97 -12.54
C LEU A 404 42.25 -9.04 -12.24
N SER A 405 42.90 -8.95 -11.08
CA SER A 405 43.94 -9.91 -10.67
C SER A 405 43.73 -10.36 -9.23
N HIS A 406 44.06 -11.61 -8.97
CA HIS A 406 44.02 -12.25 -7.68
C HIS A 406 45.43 -12.31 -7.07
N LYS A 407 45.55 -11.99 -5.79
CA LYS A 407 46.83 -12.05 -5.07
C LYS A 407 47.08 -13.48 -4.62
N VAL A 408 48.17 -14.06 -5.13
CA VAL A 408 48.70 -15.37 -4.69
C VAL A 408 50.07 -15.16 -4.11
N ASP A 409 50.25 -15.28 -2.82
CA ASP A 409 51.46 -14.94 -2.07
C ASP A 409 51.89 -13.50 -2.33
N THR A 410 52.98 -13.30 -3.10
CA THR A 410 53.51 -11.98 -3.49
C THR A 410 53.18 -11.55 -4.90
N ALA A 411 52.60 -12.44 -5.71
CA ALA A 411 52.33 -12.22 -7.15
C ALA A 411 50.82 -12.01 -7.39
N PHE A 412 50.51 -11.28 -8.47
CA PHE A 412 49.14 -11.08 -8.94
C PHE A 412 48.90 -11.91 -10.21
N LYS A 413 47.90 -12.77 -10.21
CA LYS A 413 47.52 -13.59 -11.39
C LYS A 413 46.20 -13.03 -11.95
N PRO A 414 46.07 -12.94 -13.29
CA PRO A 414 44.86 -12.46 -13.94
C PRO A 414 43.67 -13.38 -13.68
N VAL A 415 42.49 -12.77 -13.50
CA VAL A 415 41.21 -13.46 -13.30
C VAL A 415 40.28 -13.09 -14.45
N PRO A 416 39.59 -14.05 -15.07
CA PRO A 416 38.62 -13.77 -16.10
C PRO A 416 37.41 -13.03 -15.49
N PHE A 417 36.95 -12.01 -16.20
CA PHE A 417 35.79 -11.22 -15.81
C PHE A 417 35.01 -10.77 -17.05
N LYS A 418 33.79 -10.26 -16.83
CA LYS A 418 32.94 -9.64 -17.84
C LYS A 418 32.49 -8.28 -17.35
N ILE A 419 32.47 -7.29 -18.25
CA ILE A 419 31.89 -5.97 -17.95
C ILE A 419 30.46 -5.95 -18.47
N GLN A 420 29.53 -5.53 -17.61
CA GLN A 420 28.14 -5.29 -17.94
C GLN A 420 27.78 -3.85 -17.62
N LYS A 421 27.16 -3.15 -18.57
CA LYS A 421 26.66 -1.78 -18.37
C LYS A 421 25.31 -1.82 -17.64
N SER A 422 25.06 -0.84 -16.76
CA SER A 422 23.81 -0.75 -16.00
C SER A 422 22.60 -0.45 -16.89
N ASP A 423 22.81 0.44 -17.85
CA ASP A 423 21.81 1.02 -18.75
C ASP A 423 22.47 1.54 -20.03
N THR A 424 21.70 2.20 -20.88
CA THR A 424 22.19 2.83 -22.12
C THR A 424 23.23 3.92 -21.87
N LEU A 425 23.19 4.60 -20.72
CA LEU A 425 24.13 5.69 -20.36
C LEU A 425 25.44 5.18 -19.77
N ALA A 426 25.48 3.90 -19.40
CA ALA A 426 26.65 3.22 -18.87
C ALA A 426 27.34 3.94 -17.68
N MET A 427 26.60 4.73 -16.89
CA MET A 427 27.17 5.43 -15.74
C MET A 427 27.63 4.50 -14.63
N THR A 428 27.17 3.26 -14.63
CA THR A 428 27.64 2.20 -13.74
C THR A 428 28.03 0.98 -14.55
N LEU A 429 29.25 0.52 -14.36
CA LEU A 429 29.78 -0.69 -14.94
C LEU A 429 29.88 -1.76 -13.85
N TYR A 430 29.35 -2.94 -14.12
CA TYR A 430 29.48 -4.12 -13.25
C TYR A 430 30.61 -4.99 -13.76
N VAL A 431 31.63 -5.22 -12.91
CA VAL A 431 32.72 -6.15 -13.19
C VAL A 431 32.36 -7.49 -12.56
N ILE A 432 31.90 -8.42 -13.39
CA ILE A 432 31.39 -9.72 -12.95
C ILE A 432 32.50 -10.74 -13.07
N ALA A 433 32.90 -11.35 -11.94
CA ALA A 433 33.92 -12.38 -11.86
C ALA A 433 33.56 -13.42 -10.80
N GLN A 434 34.13 -14.62 -10.91
CA GLN A 434 34.04 -15.61 -9.84
C GLN A 434 35.10 -15.30 -8.78
N LEU A 435 34.64 -14.70 -7.69
CA LEU A 435 35.48 -14.33 -6.55
C LEU A 435 35.41 -15.44 -5.49
N LYS A 436 36.51 -15.65 -4.74
CA LYS A 436 36.60 -16.63 -3.66
C LYS A 436 36.68 -15.96 -2.31
N PRO A 437 36.03 -16.52 -1.27
CA PRO A 437 36.07 -15.99 0.10
C PRO A 437 37.50 -15.83 0.61
N GLU A 438 37.71 -14.86 1.51
CA GLU A 438 38.98 -14.58 2.20
C GLU A 438 40.18 -14.22 1.31
N GLU A 439 39.99 -14.14 0.00
CA GLU A 439 41.03 -13.80 -0.95
C GLU A 439 41.08 -12.28 -1.26
N SER A 440 42.23 -11.84 -1.77
CA SER A 440 42.47 -10.45 -2.13
C SER A 440 42.60 -10.28 -3.63
N TYR A 441 41.91 -9.28 -4.16
CA TYR A 441 41.90 -8.95 -5.58
C TYR A 441 42.36 -7.53 -5.80
N ARG A 442 42.78 -7.24 -7.03
CA ARG A 442 43.13 -5.90 -7.49
C ARG A 442 42.43 -5.64 -8.82
N LEU A 443 41.56 -4.62 -8.82
CA LEU A 443 41.03 -4.04 -10.03
C LEU A 443 41.96 -2.90 -10.47
N LYS A 444 42.44 -2.93 -11.70
CA LYS A 444 43.18 -1.86 -12.35
C LYS A 444 42.44 -1.46 -13.62
N ILE A 445 42.22 -0.17 -13.81
CA ILE A 445 41.62 0.42 -15.01
C ILE A 445 42.67 1.36 -15.57
N ASP A 446 43.11 1.12 -16.78
CA ASP A 446 44.13 1.95 -17.42
C ASP A 446 43.55 3.31 -17.86
N SER A 447 44.43 4.26 -18.13
CA SER A 447 44.03 5.57 -18.65
C SER A 447 43.33 5.43 -20.00
N ALA A 448 42.32 6.25 -20.23
CA ALA A 448 41.47 6.24 -21.45
C ALA A 448 40.65 4.96 -21.68
N ALA A 449 40.47 4.11 -20.65
CA ALA A 449 39.59 2.95 -20.73
C ALA A 449 38.10 3.34 -20.84
N CYS A 450 37.71 4.48 -20.29
CA CYS A 450 36.37 5.04 -20.38
C CYS A 450 36.44 6.48 -20.93
N LYS A 451 35.50 6.81 -21.81
CA LYS A 451 35.33 8.13 -22.38
C LYS A 451 33.90 8.60 -22.16
N ASP A 452 33.72 9.81 -21.63
CA ASP A 452 32.37 10.37 -21.44
C ASP A 452 31.81 10.98 -22.74
N ILE A 453 30.51 11.33 -22.71
CA ILE A 453 29.82 11.96 -23.86
C ILE A 453 30.40 13.32 -24.28
N TYR A 454 31.26 13.93 -23.45
CA TYR A 454 31.95 15.19 -23.71
C TYR A 454 33.39 14.99 -24.22
N GLY A 455 33.79 13.73 -24.46
CA GLY A 455 35.10 13.39 -24.96
C GLY A 455 36.22 13.33 -23.93
N VAL A 456 35.89 13.38 -22.64
CA VAL A 456 36.87 13.35 -21.54
C VAL A 456 37.14 11.90 -21.13
N CYS A 457 38.42 11.53 -21.05
CA CYS A 457 38.85 10.19 -20.66
C CYS A 457 39.22 10.11 -19.17
N ASN A 458 39.12 8.91 -18.60
CA ASN A 458 39.59 8.63 -17.25
C ASN A 458 41.10 8.59 -17.16
N ASP A 459 41.62 8.88 -15.98
CA ASP A 459 43.00 8.56 -15.58
C ASP A 459 43.07 7.12 -15.05
N SER A 460 44.26 6.58 -14.85
CA SER A 460 44.41 5.23 -14.32
C SER A 460 43.85 5.12 -12.91
N LEU A 461 43.07 4.07 -12.65
CA LEU A 461 42.50 3.74 -11.34
C LEU A 461 42.98 2.36 -10.89
N GLN A 462 43.46 2.28 -9.66
CA GLN A 462 43.79 1.00 -9.04
C GLN A 462 43.11 0.87 -7.69
N GLN A 463 42.39 -0.24 -7.49
CA GLN A 463 41.67 -0.53 -6.25
C GLN A 463 41.98 -1.95 -5.77
N ASN A 464 42.39 -2.06 -4.51
CA ASN A 464 42.53 -3.36 -3.85
C ASN A 464 41.20 -3.73 -3.18
N ILE A 465 40.80 -4.98 -3.30
CA ILE A 465 39.53 -5.53 -2.82
C ILE A 465 39.87 -6.77 -1.99
N LYS A 466 39.43 -6.84 -0.75
CA LYS A 466 39.57 -8.00 0.11
C LYS A 466 38.18 -8.53 0.45
N LEU A 467 37.93 -9.77 0.12
CA LEU A 467 36.68 -10.46 0.44
C LEU A 467 36.64 -10.90 1.90
N LYS A 468 35.46 -10.80 2.46
CA LYS A 468 35.13 -11.38 3.76
C LYS A 468 34.61 -12.78 3.59
#